data_25f17affeac0359b916e7ddca79424e5
#
_entry.id   25f17affeac0359b916e7ddca79424e5
#
_cell.length_a   1.000
_cell.length_b   1.000
_cell.length_c   1.000
_cell.angle_alpha   90.00
_cell.angle_beta   90.00
_cell.angle_gamma   90.00
#
_symmetry.space_group_name_H-M   'P 1'
#
loop_
_entity.id
_entity.type
_entity.pdbx_description
1 polymer ?
#
loop_
_entity_poly.entity_id
_entity_poly.type
_entity_poly.pdbx_seq_one_letter_code
_entity_poly.pdbx_strand_id
1 'polypeptide(L)'
;MILRSLDKKHNAIEKCLQILSIFSLDKTKFSINEICEKLDFNVSTTYRILSTLEEYGYVSRLKSKDYVVGTQALYLSAIYTQSNHLEQIRPIIDAIRDISGETASFFVEEDSMRICLYRAHSRDEIRHNIEQGSRLELNRGASGRIILAYGKRKNDKTGFYKEIRDAGYYLAIHEHNSSLFALAVPVVSSSSKFVGAIVVSGPISRFNDKQKIFLLKLLKSQLANIVVP
;
A
#
# COMPACT_ATOMS: atom_id res chain seq x y z
N MET A 1 6.97 -6.45 -8.40
CA MET A 1 6.24 -7.11 -9.51
C MET A 1 6.81 -8.51 -9.69
N ILE A 2 6.07 -9.54 -9.32
CA ILE A 2 6.52 -10.94 -9.47
C ILE A 2 6.24 -11.33 -10.91
N LEU A 3 7.28 -11.33 -11.75
CA LEU A 3 7.25 -12.02 -13.04
C LEU A 3 7.18 -13.53 -12.76
N ARG A 4 5.98 -14.09 -12.80
CA ARG A 4 5.82 -15.56 -12.89
C ARG A 4 6.44 -16.01 -14.20
N SER A 5 7.21 -17.11 -14.13
CA SER A 5 8.01 -17.73 -15.19
C SER A 5 7.39 -17.70 -16.60
N LEU A 6 8.22 -17.31 -17.56
CA LEU A 6 7.93 -16.99 -18.96
C LEU A 6 7.60 -18.17 -19.89
N ASP A 7 6.98 -19.26 -19.42
CA ASP A 7 6.76 -20.45 -20.25
C ASP A 7 5.30 -20.88 -20.44
N LYS A 8 4.34 -19.94 -20.39
CA LYS A 8 2.94 -20.23 -20.81
C LYS A 8 2.48 -19.19 -21.83
N LYS A 9 1.95 -19.68 -22.96
CA LYS A 9 1.17 -18.86 -23.89
C LYS A 9 0.10 -18.11 -23.08
N HIS A 10 0.34 -16.82 -22.81
CA HIS A 10 -0.61 -15.97 -22.10
C HIS A 10 -1.94 -15.95 -22.85
N ASN A 11 -3.02 -16.33 -22.17
CA ASN A 11 -4.35 -16.20 -22.73
C ASN A 11 -4.78 -14.71 -22.82
N ALA A 12 -5.86 -14.42 -23.50
CA ALA A 12 -6.32 -13.04 -23.69
C ALA A 12 -6.62 -12.31 -22.37
N ILE A 13 -7.13 -13.02 -21.37
CA ILE A 13 -7.43 -12.47 -20.04
C ILE A 13 -6.13 -12.08 -19.33
N GLU A 14 -5.13 -12.95 -19.36
CA GLU A 14 -3.83 -12.70 -18.72
C GLU A 14 -3.14 -11.49 -19.35
N LYS A 15 -3.21 -11.34 -20.67
CA LYS A 15 -2.71 -10.15 -21.38
C LYS A 15 -3.44 -8.87 -20.99
N CYS A 16 -4.77 -8.91 -20.80
CA CYS A 16 -5.55 -7.80 -20.26
C CYS A 16 -5.04 -7.35 -18.90
N LEU A 17 -4.86 -8.30 -17.96
CA LEU A 17 -4.37 -8.02 -16.61
C LEU A 17 -2.94 -7.48 -16.64
N GLN A 18 -2.08 -8.00 -17.51
CA GLN A 18 -0.72 -7.50 -17.68
C GLN A 18 -0.70 -6.05 -18.15
N ILE A 19 -1.56 -5.68 -19.14
CA ILE A 19 -1.69 -4.30 -19.59
C ILE A 19 -2.13 -3.38 -18.45
N LEU A 20 -3.13 -3.78 -17.65
CA LEU A 20 -3.56 -2.97 -16.51
C LEU A 20 -2.47 -2.83 -15.44
N SER A 21 -1.63 -3.85 -15.26
CA SER A 21 -0.59 -3.87 -14.21
C SER A 21 0.65 -3.04 -14.52
N ILE A 22 0.84 -2.56 -15.75
CA ILE A 22 2.00 -1.70 -16.06
C ILE A 22 1.81 -0.25 -15.64
N PHE A 23 0.55 0.19 -15.46
CA PHE A 23 0.26 1.53 -14.96
C PHE A 23 0.69 1.65 -13.49
N SER A 24 1.36 2.73 -13.17
CA SER A 24 1.83 3.02 -11.81
C SER A 24 1.72 4.51 -11.53
N LEU A 25 1.89 4.90 -10.26
CA LEU A 25 1.91 6.31 -9.88
C LEU A 25 3.11 7.07 -10.47
N ASP A 26 4.22 6.36 -10.74
CA ASP A 26 5.41 6.93 -11.38
C ASP A 26 5.23 7.10 -12.90
N LYS A 27 4.40 6.24 -13.53
CA LYS A 27 4.09 6.30 -14.95
C LYS A 27 2.61 5.99 -15.19
N THR A 28 1.82 7.04 -15.34
CA THR A 28 0.35 6.98 -15.43
C THR A 28 -0.17 6.86 -16.84
N LYS A 29 0.67 7.03 -17.88
CA LYS A 29 0.28 6.98 -19.29
C LYS A 29 1.28 6.21 -20.13
N PHE A 30 0.79 5.52 -21.14
CA PHE A 30 1.58 4.75 -22.10
C PHE A 30 1.00 4.89 -23.51
N SER A 31 1.87 5.02 -24.51
CA SER A 31 1.53 4.80 -25.92
C SER A 31 1.40 3.30 -26.18
N ILE A 32 0.73 2.93 -27.29
CA ILE A 32 0.62 1.52 -27.70
C ILE A 32 1.98 0.87 -27.92
N ASN A 33 2.94 1.61 -28.49
CA ASN A 33 4.29 1.11 -28.75
C ASN A 33 5.04 0.79 -27.44
N GLU A 34 4.96 1.67 -26.46
CA GLU A 34 5.56 1.42 -25.13
C GLU A 34 4.94 0.21 -24.42
N ILE A 35 3.62 -0.01 -24.58
CA ILE A 35 2.95 -1.20 -24.04
C ILE A 35 3.48 -2.46 -24.72
N CYS A 36 3.56 -2.44 -26.08
CA CYS A 36 4.07 -3.56 -26.87
C CYS A 36 5.51 -3.90 -26.50
N GLU A 37 6.39 -2.91 -26.40
CA GLU A 37 7.79 -3.09 -26.03
C GLU A 37 7.94 -3.64 -24.61
N LYS A 38 7.19 -3.07 -23.65
CA LYS A 38 7.28 -3.45 -22.22
C LYS A 38 6.79 -4.87 -21.94
N LEU A 39 5.78 -5.35 -22.70
CA LEU A 39 5.13 -6.64 -22.47
C LEU A 39 5.47 -7.70 -23.52
N ASP A 40 6.26 -7.35 -24.51
CA ASP A 40 6.57 -8.20 -25.68
C ASP A 40 5.30 -8.68 -26.41
N PHE A 41 4.38 -7.73 -26.67
CA PHE A 41 3.13 -8.01 -27.35
C PHE A 41 3.14 -7.43 -28.79
N ASN A 42 2.50 -8.13 -29.74
CA ASN A 42 2.30 -7.56 -31.05
C ASN A 42 1.21 -6.46 -31.03
N VAL A 43 1.37 -5.47 -31.92
CA VAL A 43 0.51 -4.26 -32.00
C VAL A 43 -0.96 -4.61 -32.19
N SER A 44 -1.28 -5.58 -33.07
CA SER A 44 -2.68 -5.92 -33.38
C SER A 44 -3.41 -6.54 -32.17
N THR A 45 -2.74 -7.42 -31.42
CA THR A 45 -3.28 -7.99 -30.18
C THR A 45 -3.44 -6.93 -29.11
N THR A 46 -2.43 -6.08 -28.90
CA THR A 46 -2.46 -4.99 -27.93
C THR A 46 -3.61 -4.03 -28.24
N TYR A 47 -3.77 -3.65 -29.49
CA TYR A 47 -4.85 -2.75 -29.91
C TYR A 47 -6.25 -3.35 -29.61
N ARG A 48 -6.48 -4.63 -29.93
CA ARG A 48 -7.76 -5.30 -29.65
C ARG A 48 -8.05 -5.35 -28.14
N ILE A 49 -7.05 -5.63 -27.32
CA ILE A 49 -7.21 -5.67 -25.86
C ILE A 49 -7.49 -4.25 -25.34
N LEU A 50 -6.75 -3.25 -25.77
CA LEU A 50 -6.96 -1.86 -25.37
C LEU A 50 -8.34 -1.35 -25.77
N SER A 51 -8.82 -1.71 -26.97
CA SER A 51 -10.18 -1.36 -27.43
C SER A 51 -11.25 -1.95 -26.50
N THR A 52 -11.11 -3.21 -26.11
CA THR A 52 -12.03 -3.83 -25.13
C THR A 52 -11.93 -3.17 -23.77
N LEU A 53 -10.72 -2.93 -23.26
CA LEU A 53 -10.53 -2.27 -21.96
C LEU A 53 -11.09 -0.83 -21.96
N GLU A 54 -11.03 -0.12 -23.10
CA GLU A 54 -11.61 1.21 -23.28
C GLU A 54 -13.14 1.16 -23.31
N GLU A 55 -13.72 0.22 -24.03
CA GLU A 55 -15.18 -0.02 -24.07
C GLU A 55 -15.75 -0.27 -22.67
N TYR A 56 -15.04 -1.04 -21.82
CA TYR A 56 -15.44 -1.32 -20.44
C TYR A 56 -14.97 -0.28 -19.41
N GLY A 57 -14.34 0.83 -19.85
CA GLY A 57 -13.94 1.95 -19.02
C GLY A 57 -12.72 1.67 -18.12
N TYR A 58 -11.96 0.59 -18.33
CA TYR A 58 -10.73 0.28 -17.58
C TYR A 58 -9.53 1.11 -18.04
N VAL A 59 -9.50 1.50 -19.30
CA VAL A 59 -8.55 2.48 -19.84
C VAL A 59 -9.30 3.56 -20.59
N SER A 60 -8.66 4.71 -20.80
CA SER A 60 -9.15 5.78 -21.64
C SER A 60 -8.04 6.24 -22.58
N ARG A 61 -8.37 6.56 -23.82
CA ARG A 61 -7.43 7.06 -24.81
C ARG A 61 -7.44 8.58 -24.84
N LEU A 62 -6.29 9.19 -24.68
CA LEU A 62 -6.12 10.65 -24.72
C LEU A 62 -6.04 11.15 -26.18
N LYS A 63 -6.20 12.48 -26.37
CA LYS A 63 -5.97 13.14 -27.68
C LYS A 63 -4.56 12.92 -28.22
N SER A 64 -3.56 12.74 -27.32
CA SER A 64 -2.18 12.38 -27.67
C SER A 64 -2.02 10.95 -28.20
N LYS A 65 -3.09 10.14 -28.20
CA LYS A 65 -3.15 8.71 -28.51
C LYS A 65 -2.54 7.80 -27.41
N ASP A 66 -2.08 8.37 -26.29
CA ASP A 66 -1.68 7.59 -25.11
C ASP A 66 -2.90 7.05 -24.38
N TYR A 67 -2.70 5.95 -23.65
CA TYR A 67 -3.69 5.32 -22.78
C TYR A 67 -3.40 5.65 -21.33
N VAL A 68 -4.46 5.88 -20.56
CA VAL A 68 -4.46 6.09 -19.11
C VAL A 68 -5.46 5.15 -18.46
N VAL A 69 -5.36 4.97 -17.13
CA VAL A 69 -6.37 4.21 -16.39
C VAL A 69 -7.73 4.91 -16.49
N GLY A 70 -8.77 4.14 -16.77
CA GLY A 70 -10.14 4.62 -16.93
C GLY A 70 -10.92 4.71 -15.61
N THR A 71 -12.13 5.27 -15.67
CA THR A 71 -12.99 5.55 -14.50
C THR A 71 -13.48 4.29 -13.78
N GLN A 72 -13.48 3.12 -14.45
CA GLN A 72 -13.87 1.85 -13.83
C GLN A 72 -12.97 1.50 -12.63
N ALA A 73 -11.69 1.88 -12.66
CA ALA A 73 -10.80 1.69 -11.52
C ALA A 73 -11.25 2.47 -10.27
N LEU A 74 -11.78 3.69 -10.44
CA LEU A 74 -12.32 4.49 -9.35
C LEU A 74 -13.57 3.83 -8.74
N TYR A 75 -14.46 3.31 -9.59
CA TYR A 75 -15.65 2.60 -9.13
C TYR A 75 -15.31 1.33 -8.34
N LEU A 76 -14.39 0.51 -8.85
CA LEU A 76 -13.90 -0.68 -8.13
C LEU A 76 -13.22 -0.32 -6.82
N SER A 77 -12.46 0.77 -6.78
CA SER A 77 -11.85 1.29 -5.55
C SER A 77 -12.90 1.67 -4.49
N ALA A 78 -14.02 2.28 -4.90
CA ALA A 78 -15.11 2.61 -4.00
C ALA A 78 -15.77 1.34 -3.41
N ILE A 79 -16.06 0.34 -4.25
CA ILE A 79 -16.57 -0.97 -3.81
C ILE A 79 -15.60 -1.64 -2.85
N TYR A 80 -14.31 -1.67 -3.19
CA TYR A 80 -13.27 -2.26 -2.34
C TYR A 80 -13.24 -1.58 -0.96
N THR A 81 -13.30 -0.26 -0.92
CA THR A 81 -13.29 0.52 0.32
C THR A 81 -14.46 0.16 1.22
N GLN A 82 -15.67 0.07 0.65
CA GLN A 82 -16.88 -0.29 1.38
C GLN A 82 -16.85 -1.73 1.88
N SER A 83 -16.38 -2.68 1.05
CA SER A 83 -16.39 -4.11 1.37
C SER A 83 -15.34 -4.55 2.37
N ASN A 84 -14.27 -3.76 2.57
CA ASN A 84 -13.11 -4.15 3.37
C ASN A 84 -12.92 -3.32 4.66
N HIS A 85 -14.00 -2.79 5.22
CA HIS A 85 -14.00 -2.03 6.48
C HIS A 85 -13.06 -0.80 6.50
N LEU A 86 -12.58 -0.35 5.34
CA LEU A 86 -11.73 0.83 5.25
C LEU A 86 -12.44 2.10 5.72
N GLU A 87 -13.77 2.15 5.62
CA GLU A 87 -14.58 3.25 6.13
C GLU A 87 -14.43 3.45 7.65
N GLN A 88 -14.20 2.36 8.39
CA GLN A 88 -13.98 2.42 9.84
C GLN A 88 -12.54 2.86 10.18
N ILE A 89 -11.58 2.53 9.34
CA ILE A 89 -10.15 2.81 9.56
C ILE A 89 -9.79 4.23 9.13
N ARG A 90 -10.38 4.74 8.04
CA ARG A 90 -10.09 6.08 7.50
C ARG A 90 -10.19 7.20 8.54
N PRO A 91 -11.30 7.35 9.30
CA PRO A 91 -11.41 8.43 10.28
C PRO A 91 -10.33 8.36 11.36
N ILE A 92 -9.90 7.16 11.72
CA ILE A 92 -8.85 6.93 12.73
C ILE A 92 -7.49 7.36 12.19
N ILE A 93 -7.17 7.00 10.94
CA ILE A 93 -5.93 7.43 10.29
C ILE A 93 -5.90 8.96 10.11
N ASP A 94 -7.03 9.56 9.74
CA ASP A 94 -7.17 11.02 9.63
C ASP A 94 -6.96 11.71 10.98
N ALA A 95 -7.58 11.20 12.05
CA ALA A 95 -7.39 11.72 13.41
C ALA A 95 -5.94 11.59 13.88
N ILE A 96 -5.28 10.46 13.62
CA ILE A 96 -3.87 10.27 13.95
C ILE A 96 -3.01 11.31 13.23
N ARG A 97 -3.22 11.54 11.93
CA ARG A 97 -2.54 12.59 11.16
C ARG A 97 -2.77 13.97 11.75
N ASP A 98 -4.03 14.32 12.03
CA ASP A 98 -4.40 15.66 12.52
C ASP A 98 -3.85 15.95 13.91
N ILE A 99 -3.81 14.95 14.79
CA ILE A 99 -3.27 15.10 16.16
C ILE A 99 -1.73 15.06 16.17
N SER A 100 -1.12 14.18 15.37
CA SER A 100 0.34 14.03 15.35
C SER A 100 1.05 15.07 14.48
N GLY A 101 0.37 15.64 13.49
CA GLY A 101 0.97 16.44 12.43
C GLY A 101 1.74 15.64 11.39
N GLU A 102 1.91 14.32 11.60
CA GLU A 102 2.71 13.45 10.75
C GLU A 102 1.84 12.59 9.82
N THR A 103 2.43 12.03 8.77
CA THR A 103 1.72 11.14 7.87
C THR A 103 1.31 9.85 8.59
N ALA A 104 0.03 9.51 8.53
CA ALA A 104 -0.51 8.26 9.05
C ALA A 104 -0.97 7.34 7.92
N SER A 105 -0.77 6.03 8.05
CA SER A 105 -1.08 5.07 6.98
C SER A 105 -1.52 3.73 7.54
N PHE A 106 -2.36 3.03 6.77
CA PHE A 106 -2.77 1.66 7.06
C PHE A 106 -2.28 0.71 5.97
N PHE A 107 -1.60 -0.36 6.40
CA PHE A 107 -1.01 -1.38 5.52
C PHE A 107 -1.56 -2.76 5.86
N VAL A 108 -1.77 -3.57 4.83
CA VAL A 108 -2.10 -5.00 4.93
C VAL A 108 -1.10 -5.86 4.16
N GLU A 109 -1.11 -7.17 4.42
CA GLU A 109 -0.36 -8.15 3.62
C GLU A 109 -1.22 -8.71 2.50
N GLU A 110 -0.69 -8.71 1.29
CA GLU A 110 -1.24 -9.40 0.13
C GLU A 110 -0.09 -9.92 -0.75
N ASP A 111 -0.12 -11.18 -1.15
CA ASP A 111 0.87 -11.81 -2.03
C ASP A 111 2.33 -11.60 -1.61
N SER A 112 2.62 -11.67 -0.30
CA SER A 112 3.97 -11.44 0.25
C SER A 112 4.49 -10.01 0.09
N MET A 113 3.60 -9.07 -0.18
CA MET A 113 3.87 -7.63 -0.22
C MET A 113 3.01 -6.93 0.83
N ARG A 114 3.42 -5.75 1.28
CA ARG A 114 2.56 -4.86 2.05
C ARG A 114 1.93 -3.83 1.13
N ILE A 115 0.62 -3.69 1.24
CA ILE A 115 -0.17 -2.75 0.43
C ILE A 115 -0.60 -1.59 1.31
N CYS A 116 -0.36 -0.36 0.86
CA CYS A 116 -0.89 0.84 1.50
C CYS A 116 -2.37 0.99 1.13
N LEU A 117 -3.28 0.59 2.00
CA LEU A 117 -4.72 0.67 1.72
C LEU A 117 -5.28 2.07 1.93
N TYR A 118 -4.75 2.80 2.91
CA TYR A 118 -5.14 4.19 3.15
C TYR A 118 -3.98 4.99 3.71
N ARG A 119 -3.93 6.27 3.34
CA ARG A 119 -2.90 7.20 3.78
C ARG A 119 -3.45 8.61 3.91
N ALA A 120 -3.27 9.19 5.08
CA ALA A 120 -3.48 10.59 5.36
C ALA A 120 -2.12 11.30 5.41
N HIS A 121 -1.81 12.07 4.39
CA HIS A 121 -0.56 12.80 4.31
C HIS A 121 -0.47 13.90 5.36
N SER A 122 0.72 14.09 5.96
CA SER A 122 1.04 15.31 6.70
C SER A 122 0.75 16.54 5.83
N ARG A 123 0.34 17.62 6.46
CA ARG A 123 0.13 18.91 5.77
C ARG A 123 1.43 19.66 5.51
N ASP A 124 2.54 19.16 6.05
CA ASP A 124 3.87 19.73 5.83
C ASP A 124 4.40 19.37 4.44
N GLU A 125 5.25 20.23 3.89
CA GLU A 125 5.88 20.05 2.57
C GLU A 125 6.83 18.85 2.57
N ILE A 126 7.58 18.63 3.66
CA ILE A 126 8.50 17.49 3.81
C ILE A 126 7.74 16.30 4.39
N ARG A 127 7.45 15.32 3.54
CA ARG A 127 6.71 14.11 3.91
C ARG A 127 7.22 12.86 3.17
N HIS A 128 6.89 11.71 3.71
CA HIS A 128 7.23 10.43 3.10
C HIS A 128 6.36 10.18 1.84
N ASN A 129 6.99 9.97 0.69
CA ASN A 129 6.32 9.83 -0.60
C ASN A 129 5.97 8.36 -0.91
N ILE A 130 5.04 7.79 -0.16
CA ILE A 130 4.36 6.53 -0.49
C ILE A 130 2.89 6.88 -0.71
N GLU A 131 2.29 6.37 -1.77
CA GLU A 131 0.90 6.67 -2.08
C GLU A 131 -0.02 5.47 -1.77
N GLN A 132 -1.32 5.74 -1.64
CA GLN A 132 -2.33 4.70 -1.52
C GLN A 132 -2.27 3.76 -2.73
N GLY A 133 -2.40 2.44 -2.51
CA GLY A 133 -2.23 1.41 -3.52
C GLY A 133 -0.79 0.96 -3.75
N SER A 134 0.22 1.64 -3.17
CA SER A 134 1.62 1.22 -3.29
C SER A 134 1.84 -0.18 -2.71
N ARG A 135 2.56 -1.01 -3.48
CA ARG A 135 2.98 -2.37 -3.10
C ARG A 135 4.45 -2.35 -2.73
N LEU A 136 4.78 -2.75 -1.51
CA LEU A 136 6.13 -2.65 -0.95
C LEU A 136 6.56 -3.98 -0.33
N GLU A 137 7.87 -4.22 -0.28
CA GLU A 137 8.43 -5.43 0.35
C GLU A 137 8.15 -5.48 1.86
N LEU A 138 7.90 -6.69 2.36
CA LEU A 138 7.65 -6.93 3.81
C LEU A 138 8.91 -6.82 4.67
N ASN A 139 10.09 -7.10 4.11
CA ASN A 139 11.34 -7.18 4.85
C ASN A 139 11.94 -5.81 5.24
N ARG A 140 11.30 -4.70 4.87
CA ARG A 140 11.76 -3.33 5.13
C ARG A 140 10.68 -2.46 5.76
N GLY A 141 11.11 -1.54 6.64
CA GLY A 141 10.27 -0.51 7.24
C GLY A 141 9.27 -1.03 8.29
N ALA A 142 8.74 -0.11 9.08
CA ALA A 142 8.01 -0.45 10.30
C ALA A 142 6.74 -1.29 10.06
N SER A 143 5.92 -0.97 9.05
CA SER A 143 4.73 -1.77 8.74
C SER A 143 5.06 -3.20 8.33
N GLY A 144 6.12 -3.40 7.55
CA GLY A 144 6.56 -4.74 7.13
C GLY A 144 6.97 -5.59 8.32
N ARG A 145 7.73 -5.03 9.27
CA ARG A 145 8.14 -5.72 10.52
C ARG A 145 6.93 -6.10 11.38
N ILE A 146 5.95 -5.22 11.53
CA ILE A 146 4.70 -5.53 12.25
C ILE A 146 3.93 -6.65 11.53
N ILE A 147 3.77 -6.56 10.20
CA ILE A 147 3.07 -7.58 9.42
C ILE A 147 3.76 -8.95 9.57
N LEU A 148 5.09 -9.00 9.50
CA LEU A 148 5.84 -10.25 9.69
C LEU A 148 5.76 -10.78 11.12
N ALA A 149 5.71 -9.89 12.11
CA ALA A 149 5.63 -10.27 13.52
C ALA A 149 4.25 -10.85 13.91
N TYR A 150 3.16 -10.29 13.36
CA TYR A 150 1.79 -10.64 13.74
C TYR A 150 1.05 -11.49 12.70
N GLY A 151 1.52 -11.51 11.45
CA GLY A 151 0.93 -12.25 10.34
C GLY A 151 1.11 -13.77 10.44
N LYS A 152 0.68 -14.46 9.39
CA LYS A 152 0.67 -15.95 9.35
C LYS A 152 2.06 -16.60 9.31
N ARG A 153 3.12 -15.85 8.98
CA ARG A 153 4.48 -16.36 8.83
C ARG A 153 5.18 -16.42 10.19
N LYS A 154 5.22 -17.61 10.79
CA LYS A 154 5.80 -17.84 12.13
C LYS A 154 7.31 -18.16 12.14
N ASN A 155 8.06 -17.93 11.06
CA ASN A 155 9.48 -18.28 11.03
C ASN A 155 10.32 -17.19 11.71
N ASP A 156 10.50 -17.31 13.02
CA ASP A 156 11.25 -16.38 13.86
C ASP A 156 12.46 -17.09 14.51
N LYS A 157 13.47 -17.40 13.69
CA LYS A 157 14.65 -18.12 14.15
C LYS A 157 15.53 -17.31 15.12
N THR A 158 15.42 -15.99 15.11
CA THR A 158 16.26 -15.08 15.90
C THR A 158 15.58 -14.54 17.15
N GLY A 159 14.27 -14.73 17.30
CA GLY A 159 13.47 -14.10 18.36
C GLY A 159 13.10 -12.63 18.08
N PHE A 160 13.57 -12.07 16.99
CA PHE A 160 13.34 -10.65 16.63
C PHE A 160 11.85 -10.28 16.54
N TYR A 161 11.04 -11.12 15.89
CA TYR A 161 9.60 -10.86 15.80
C TYR A 161 8.87 -11.10 17.13
N LYS A 162 9.43 -11.95 18.00
CA LYS A 162 8.91 -12.11 19.36
C LYS A 162 9.09 -10.82 20.15
N GLU A 163 10.26 -10.19 20.09
CA GLU A 163 10.52 -8.89 20.73
C GLU A 163 9.54 -7.80 20.25
N ILE A 164 9.22 -7.77 18.96
CA ILE A 164 8.23 -6.84 18.39
C ILE A 164 6.83 -7.12 18.95
N ARG A 165 6.44 -8.39 19.08
CA ARG A 165 5.14 -8.77 19.67
C ARG A 165 5.05 -8.39 21.13
N ASP A 166 6.12 -8.64 21.89
CA ASP A 166 6.19 -8.32 23.34
C ASP A 166 6.15 -6.80 23.57
N ALA A 167 6.80 -6.01 22.70
CA ALA A 167 6.77 -4.55 22.73
C ALA A 167 5.42 -3.96 22.28
N GLY A 168 4.72 -4.64 21.36
CA GLY A 168 3.47 -4.16 20.76
C GLY A 168 3.64 -3.07 19.70
N TYR A 169 4.86 -2.75 19.31
CA TYR A 169 5.17 -1.79 18.25
C TYR A 169 6.53 -2.06 17.63
N TYR A 170 6.79 -1.41 16.48
CA TYR A 170 8.12 -1.35 15.90
C TYR A 170 8.45 0.08 15.43
N LEU A 171 9.65 0.53 15.79
CA LEU A 171 10.20 1.82 15.39
C LEU A 171 11.35 1.60 14.40
N ALA A 172 11.15 2.01 13.16
CA ALA A 172 12.17 2.05 12.13
C ALA A 172 12.77 3.46 12.05
N ILE A 173 14.08 3.57 12.23
CA ILE A 173 14.85 4.79 12.05
C ILE A 173 15.87 4.52 10.95
N HIS A 174 15.87 5.34 9.88
CA HIS A 174 16.81 5.22 8.74
C HIS A 174 16.70 3.92 7.90
N GLU A 175 15.66 3.06 8.10
CA GLU A 175 15.59 1.77 7.38
C GLU A 175 15.16 1.90 5.92
N HIS A 176 14.26 2.80 5.61
CA HIS A 176 13.73 2.99 4.26
C HIS A 176 14.34 4.21 3.57
N ASN A 177 14.54 5.26 4.33
CA ASN A 177 15.19 6.50 3.93
C ASN A 177 15.94 7.06 5.13
N SER A 178 17.19 7.52 4.93
CA SER A 178 18.08 8.02 5.99
C SER A 178 17.52 9.23 6.76
N SER A 179 16.53 9.91 6.20
CA SER A 179 15.94 11.13 6.77
C SER A 179 14.59 10.91 7.46
N LEU A 180 14.12 9.67 7.56
CA LEU A 180 12.76 9.37 8.04
C LEU A 180 12.77 8.47 9.27
N PHE A 181 11.75 8.68 10.13
CA PHE A 181 11.29 7.69 11.11
C PHE A 181 9.96 7.08 10.66
N ALA A 182 9.66 5.88 11.14
CA ALA A 182 8.35 5.25 11.03
C ALA A 182 8.06 4.42 12.28
N LEU A 183 6.97 4.72 12.97
CA LEU A 183 6.48 3.99 14.13
C LEU A 183 5.22 3.22 13.73
N ALA A 184 5.24 1.90 13.90
CA ALA A 184 4.13 1.03 13.52
C ALA A 184 3.58 0.25 14.70
N VAL A 185 2.26 0.02 14.68
CA VAL A 185 1.53 -0.81 15.65
C VAL A 185 0.61 -1.79 14.90
N PRO A 186 0.33 -2.98 15.48
CA PRO A 186 -0.61 -3.93 14.87
C PRO A 186 -2.06 -3.46 15.06
N VAL A 187 -2.89 -3.72 14.07
CA VAL A 187 -4.35 -3.67 14.17
C VAL A 187 -4.86 -5.10 14.30
N VAL A 188 -5.61 -5.36 15.35
CA VAL A 188 -6.16 -6.68 15.67
C VAL A 188 -7.67 -6.56 15.76
N SER A 189 -8.41 -7.50 15.16
CA SER A 189 -9.87 -7.53 15.22
C SER A 189 -10.39 -7.91 16.61
N SER A 190 -11.68 -7.74 16.84
CA SER A 190 -12.36 -8.20 18.05
C SER A 190 -12.19 -9.70 18.30
N SER A 191 -12.01 -10.50 17.25
CA SER A 191 -11.69 -11.93 17.31
C SER A 191 -10.20 -12.25 17.48
N SER A 192 -9.37 -11.26 17.85
CA SER A 192 -7.91 -11.37 18.01
C SER A 192 -7.16 -11.79 16.74
N LYS A 193 -7.73 -11.58 15.55
CA LYS A 193 -7.04 -11.81 14.28
C LYS A 193 -6.27 -10.56 13.88
N PHE A 194 -5.04 -10.74 13.39
CA PHE A 194 -4.27 -9.67 12.80
C PHE A 194 -4.91 -9.18 11.50
N VAL A 195 -5.17 -7.89 11.40
CA VAL A 195 -5.82 -7.24 10.26
C VAL A 195 -4.82 -6.46 9.42
N GLY A 196 -3.88 -5.77 10.06
CA GLY A 196 -2.90 -4.94 9.37
C GLY A 196 -2.07 -4.10 10.33
N ALA A 197 -1.33 -3.14 9.80
CA ALA A 197 -0.46 -2.25 10.56
C ALA A 197 -0.81 -0.78 10.32
N ILE A 198 -0.97 -0.01 11.40
CA ILE A 198 -1.00 1.45 11.34
C ILE A 198 0.41 1.98 11.55
N VAL A 199 0.78 2.97 10.74
CA VAL A 199 2.11 3.58 10.75
C VAL A 199 1.98 5.09 10.80
N VAL A 200 2.75 5.71 11.70
CA VAL A 200 3.03 7.15 11.66
C VAL A 200 4.46 7.34 11.19
N SER A 201 4.67 8.20 10.20
CA SER A 201 5.98 8.44 9.62
C SER A 201 6.20 9.91 9.29
N GLY A 202 7.43 10.37 9.49
CA GLY A 202 7.83 11.74 9.21
C GLY A 202 9.34 11.92 9.22
N PRO A 203 9.84 13.16 9.04
CA PRO A 203 11.25 13.48 9.09
C PRO A 203 11.86 13.18 10.46
N ILE A 204 13.06 12.62 10.47
CA ILE A 204 13.78 12.32 11.71
C ILE A 204 14.08 13.57 12.54
N SER A 205 14.19 14.75 11.89
CA SER A 205 14.41 16.04 12.56
C SER A 205 13.29 16.43 13.53
N ARG A 206 12.09 15.87 13.36
CA ARG A 206 10.95 16.09 14.26
C ARG A 206 10.77 14.96 15.28
N PHE A 207 11.64 13.95 15.27
CA PHE A 207 11.51 12.75 16.10
C PHE A 207 12.51 12.79 17.27
N ASN A 208 11.99 12.55 18.48
CA ASN A 208 12.75 12.37 19.71
C ASN A 208 11.98 11.47 20.69
N ASP A 209 12.55 11.19 21.87
CA ASP A 209 11.92 10.30 22.87
C ASP A 209 10.55 10.81 23.36
N LYS A 210 10.37 12.13 23.49
CA LYS A 210 9.06 12.71 23.87
C LYS A 210 8.03 12.44 22.78
N GLN A 211 8.41 12.63 21.52
CA GLN A 211 7.56 12.35 20.37
C GLN A 211 7.23 10.86 20.27
N LYS A 212 8.19 9.97 20.50
CA LYS A 212 7.96 8.52 20.55
C LYS A 212 6.88 8.17 21.61
N ILE A 213 7.02 8.67 22.84
CA ILE A 213 6.06 8.41 23.91
C ILE A 213 4.67 8.95 23.56
N PHE A 214 4.60 10.16 23.00
CA PHE A 214 3.36 10.79 22.55
C PHE A 214 2.68 9.93 21.47
N LEU A 215 3.41 9.55 20.41
CA LEU A 215 2.88 8.75 19.31
C LEU A 215 2.39 7.38 19.77
N LEU A 216 3.10 6.70 20.67
CA LEU A 216 2.67 5.43 21.23
C LEU A 216 1.37 5.57 22.03
N LYS A 217 1.21 6.61 22.84
CA LYS A 217 -0.03 6.89 23.55
C LYS A 217 -1.18 7.19 22.59
N LEU A 218 -0.94 8.04 21.60
CA LEU A 218 -1.91 8.38 20.57
C LEU A 218 -2.39 7.13 19.82
N LEU A 219 -1.46 6.34 19.28
CA LEU A 219 -1.79 5.13 18.54
C LEU A 219 -2.58 4.14 19.41
N LYS A 220 -2.19 3.95 20.67
CA LYS A 220 -2.89 3.06 21.60
C LYS A 220 -4.32 3.54 21.89
N SER A 221 -4.54 4.84 22.08
CA SER A 221 -5.87 5.40 22.31
C SER A 221 -6.77 5.29 21.08
N GLN A 222 -6.22 5.51 19.89
CA GLN A 222 -6.98 5.43 18.64
C GLN A 222 -7.30 3.97 18.25
N LEU A 223 -6.41 3.03 18.53
CA LEU A 223 -6.67 1.59 18.31
C LEU A 223 -7.81 1.05 19.18
N ALA A 224 -8.02 1.59 20.37
CA ALA A 224 -9.13 1.19 21.25
C ALA A 224 -10.51 1.50 20.62
N ASN A 225 -10.57 2.42 19.64
CA ASN A 225 -11.79 2.79 18.92
C ASN A 225 -12.01 1.94 17.63
N ILE A 226 -11.08 1.04 17.30
CA ILE A 226 -11.20 0.19 16.11
C ILE A 226 -12.06 -1.03 16.45
N VAL A 227 -13.25 -1.09 15.93
CA VAL A 227 -14.10 -2.29 15.95
C VAL A 227 -14.06 -2.92 14.57
N VAL A 228 -13.02 -3.73 14.31
CA VAL A 228 -12.99 -4.60 13.12
C VAL A 228 -13.53 -5.96 13.55
N PRO A 229 -14.59 -6.49 12.90
CA PRO A 229 -15.20 -7.77 13.23
C PRO A 229 -14.27 -8.98 12.99
#